data_2760672fea368df4db0ed225a15760ea
#
_entry.id   2760672fea368df4db0ed225a15760ea
#
_cell.length_a   1.000
_cell.length_b   1.000
_cell.length_c   1.000
_cell.angle_alpha   90.00
_cell.angle_beta   90.00
_cell.angle_gamma   90.00
#
_symmetry.space_group_name_H-M   'P 1'
#
loop_
_entity.id
_entity.type
_entity.pdbx_description
1 polymer ?
#
loop_
_entity_poly.entity_id
_entity_poly.type
_entity_poly.pdbx_seq_one_letter_code
_entity_poly.pdbx_strand_id
1 'polypeptide(L)'
;MHLQLVQTTTPDGLRLWGALTQSTSTPADRLVICLHGVASNFYASTLMQSLSTALEQKGLDVLRVNTRGHDNICTIGSEDGARRLGAAFEIVDDCRHDIAGWVKLASSRGYQDVILLGHSLGALKVIYSQAHEPLDQVSAIVAISPPRLSCQAFMEAETSSLFLESLERARQRVDQGQGEELIEIRFPLPLQISARGYLDKYGPGERYNLLEFISQIRSPLLVTFGSLEVERGSIAFAGLPEAIQHATSGTPGWPGSIDVVQGAGHHYSDHREKLGKLVGNWLTS
;
A
#
# COMPACT_ATOMS: atom_id res chain seq x y z
N MET A 1 16.37 20.93 -4.04
CA MET A 1 15.74 19.59 -4.21
C MET A 1 16.31 18.94 -5.46
N HIS A 2 17.00 17.84 -5.35
CA HIS A 2 17.55 17.10 -6.49
C HIS A 2 16.71 15.83 -6.64
N LEU A 3 15.92 15.74 -7.71
CA LEU A 3 15.08 14.58 -7.99
C LEU A 3 15.76 13.77 -9.10
N GLN A 4 16.00 12.48 -8.80
CA GLN A 4 16.58 11.53 -9.74
C GLN A 4 15.53 10.48 -10.11
N LEU A 5 15.25 10.31 -11.41
CA LEU A 5 14.49 9.14 -11.88
C LEU A 5 15.36 7.90 -11.76
N VAL A 6 14.78 6.84 -11.22
CA VAL A 6 15.45 5.56 -11.00
C VAL A 6 14.57 4.42 -11.51
N GLN A 7 15.22 3.32 -11.86
CA GLN A 7 14.54 2.12 -12.32
C GLN A 7 15.04 0.91 -11.52
N THR A 8 14.14 -0.01 -11.22
CA THR A 8 14.50 -1.34 -10.70
C THR A 8 13.91 -2.43 -11.58
N THR A 9 14.48 -3.62 -11.50
CA THR A 9 13.89 -4.85 -12.04
C THR A 9 13.47 -5.73 -10.87
N THR A 10 12.20 -6.13 -10.88
CA THR A 10 11.65 -7.03 -9.86
C THR A 10 12.20 -8.46 -10.02
N PRO A 11 12.14 -9.33 -8.99
CA PRO A 11 12.54 -10.73 -9.11
C PRO A 11 11.83 -11.51 -10.23
N ASP A 12 10.60 -11.13 -10.57
CA ASP A 12 9.81 -11.71 -11.66
C ASP A 12 9.94 -10.93 -12.99
N GLY A 13 10.97 -10.08 -13.11
CA GLY A 13 11.44 -9.47 -14.35
C GLY A 13 10.74 -8.19 -14.81
N LEU A 14 9.86 -7.57 -14.00
CA LEU A 14 9.22 -6.30 -14.35
C LEU A 14 10.17 -5.11 -14.13
N ARG A 15 10.15 -4.12 -15.02
CA ARG A 15 10.89 -2.87 -14.90
C ARG A 15 10.00 -1.77 -14.35
N LEU A 16 10.24 -1.36 -13.11
CA LEU A 16 9.48 -0.34 -12.40
C LEU A 16 10.28 0.96 -12.27
N TRP A 17 9.57 2.08 -12.33
CA TRP A 17 10.14 3.42 -12.21
C TRP A 17 9.78 4.09 -10.89
N GLY A 18 10.69 4.93 -10.41
CA GLY A 18 10.49 5.74 -9.22
C GLY A 18 11.30 7.04 -9.28
N ALA A 19 11.11 7.87 -8.27
CA ALA A 19 11.78 9.16 -8.11
C ALA A 19 12.45 9.21 -6.74
N LEU A 20 13.77 9.26 -6.72
CA LEU A 20 14.60 9.43 -5.54
C LEU A 20 14.84 10.92 -5.30
N THR A 21 14.55 11.38 -4.09
CA THR A 21 14.91 12.70 -3.60
C THR A 21 15.86 12.53 -2.43
N GLN A 22 17.02 13.17 -2.51
CA GLN A 22 18.03 13.09 -1.48
C GLN A 22 17.98 14.33 -0.59
N SER A 23 18.08 14.12 0.71
CA SER A 23 18.24 15.16 1.70
C SER A 23 19.55 15.94 1.45
N THR A 24 19.55 17.23 1.72
CA THR A 24 20.74 18.08 1.54
C THR A 24 21.67 18.11 2.77
N SER A 25 21.23 17.54 3.88
CA SER A 25 21.88 17.78 5.18
C SER A 25 22.95 16.79 5.58
N THR A 26 23.05 15.61 4.98
CA THR A 26 24.17 14.61 5.11
C THR A 26 23.84 13.43 4.20
N PRO A 27 24.81 12.59 3.76
CA PRO A 27 24.45 11.32 3.17
C PRO A 27 23.57 10.55 4.17
N ALA A 28 22.31 10.35 3.82
CA ALA A 28 21.39 9.64 4.68
C ALA A 28 21.67 8.13 4.56
N ASP A 29 21.89 7.45 5.67
CA ASP A 29 22.03 5.98 5.69
C ASP A 29 20.66 5.31 5.57
N ARG A 30 19.57 6.08 5.73
CA ARG A 30 18.18 5.63 5.77
C ARG A 30 17.40 6.10 4.56
N LEU A 31 16.67 5.19 3.94
CA LEU A 31 15.79 5.46 2.80
C LEU A 31 14.35 5.12 3.11
N VAL A 32 13.43 6.07 2.87
CA VAL A 32 11.99 5.82 2.92
C VAL A 32 11.48 5.49 1.53
N ILE A 33 11.00 4.26 1.32
CA ILE A 33 10.37 3.82 0.07
C ILE A 33 8.85 4.02 0.20
N CYS A 34 8.27 4.89 -0.64
CA CYS A 34 6.87 5.29 -0.57
C CYS A 34 6.03 4.62 -1.66
N LEU A 35 5.07 3.78 -1.26
CA LEU A 35 4.12 3.06 -2.11
C LEU A 35 2.78 3.79 -2.20
N HIS A 36 2.31 3.98 -3.43
CA HIS A 36 1.02 4.62 -3.73
C HIS A 36 -0.20 3.73 -3.46
N GLY A 37 -1.39 4.33 -3.38
CA GLY A 37 -2.68 3.64 -3.31
C GLY A 37 -3.15 3.05 -4.65
N VAL A 38 -4.36 2.45 -4.65
CA VAL A 38 -4.96 1.85 -5.86
C VAL A 38 -5.03 2.85 -7.01
N ALA A 39 -4.68 2.39 -8.23
CA ALA A 39 -4.70 3.17 -9.47
C ALA A 39 -3.96 4.52 -9.41
N SER A 40 -3.11 4.75 -8.42
CA SER A 40 -2.25 5.92 -8.28
C SER A 40 -0.84 5.62 -8.81
N ASN A 41 0.10 6.56 -8.61
CA ASN A 41 1.48 6.43 -9.06
C ASN A 41 2.41 7.36 -8.26
N PHE A 42 3.74 7.28 -8.51
CA PHE A 42 4.74 8.07 -7.78
C PHE A 42 4.74 9.56 -8.15
N TYR A 43 4.22 9.94 -9.32
CA TYR A 43 4.31 11.31 -9.86
C TYR A 43 3.04 12.13 -9.65
N ALA A 44 1.86 11.52 -9.48
CA ALA A 44 0.58 12.24 -9.32
C ALA A 44 0.11 12.36 -7.87
N SER A 45 0.59 11.51 -6.95
CA SER A 45 0.14 11.54 -5.56
C SER A 45 0.64 12.77 -4.81
N THR A 46 -0.25 13.75 -4.63
CA THR A 46 0.06 14.99 -3.88
C THR A 46 0.28 14.72 -2.38
N LEU A 47 -0.32 13.67 -1.82
CA LEU A 47 -0.06 13.24 -0.44
C LEU A 47 1.39 12.74 -0.31
N MET A 48 1.83 11.84 -1.21
CA MET A 48 3.20 11.32 -1.20
C MET A 48 4.23 12.42 -1.43
N GLN A 49 3.91 13.42 -2.26
CA GLN A 49 4.77 14.57 -2.46
C GLN A 49 4.93 15.40 -1.18
N SER A 50 3.83 15.67 -0.47
CA SER A 50 3.87 16.41 0.80
C SER A 50 4.65 15.66 1.89
N LEU A 51 4.45 14.34 1.98
CA LEU A 51 5.21 13.49 2.91
C LEU A 51 6.70 13.47 2.56
N SER A 52 7.04 13.30 1.29
CA SER A 52 8.43 13.36 0.81
C SER A 52 9.12 14.63 1.30
N THR A 53 8.51 15.79 1.07
CA THR A 53 9.06 17.07 1.52
C THR A 53 9.23 17.14 3.04
N ALA A 54 8.26 16.64 3.82
CA ALA A 54 8.35 16.65 5.28
C ALA A 54 9.46 15.72 5.81
N LEU A 55 9.66 14.56 5.16
CA LEU A 55 10.69 13.59 5.55
C LEU A 55 12.10 14.05 5.15
N GLU A 56 12.24 14.69 3.98
CA GLU A 56 13.48 15.32 3.55
C GLU A 56 13.96 16.40 4.55
N GLN A 57 13.02 17.19 5.10
CA GLN A 57 13.31 18.17 6.15
C GLN A 57 13.80 17.53 7.46
N LYS A 58 13.52 16.23 7.66
CA LYS A 58 14.02 15.43 8.78
C LYS A 58 15.34 14.71 8.48
N GLY A 59 15.94 14.96 7.32
CA GLY A 59 17.22 14.36 6.92
C GLY A 59 17.10 12.95 6.33
N LEU A 60 15.91 12.51 5.95
CA LEU A 60 15.67 11.21 5.33
C LEU A 60 15.67 11.34 3.80
N ASP A 61 16.31 10.39 3.14
CA ASP A 61 16.14 10.23 1.68
C ASP A 61 14.81 9.55 1.39
N VAL A 62 14.15 9.96 0.31
CA VAL A 62 12.81 9.46 -0.03
C VAL A 62 12.76 8.96 -1.46
N LEU A 63 12.34 7.72 -1.64
CA LEU A 63 12.12 7.08 -2.93
C LEU A 63 10.62 6.82 -3.12
N ARG A 64 9.97 7.64 -3.94
CA ARG A 64 8.57 7.40 -4.35
C ARG A 64 8.56 6.46 -5.54
N VAL A 65 7.80 5.37 -5.46
CA VAL A 65 7.87 4.28 -6.43
C VAL A 65 6.53 3.97 -7.09
N ASN A 66 6.60 3.45 -8.33
CA ASN A 66 5.51 2.69 -8.90
C ASN A 66 5.60 1.22 -8.45
N THR A 67 4.45 0.63 -8.19
CA THR A 67 4.24 -0.81 -8.13
C THR A 67 3.62 -1.28 -9.44
N ARG A 68 3.51 -2.59 -9.69
CA ARG A 68 2.84 -3.15 -10.88
C ARG A 68 1.39 -2.70 -11.03
N GLY A 69 0.73 -2.33 -9.93
CA GLY A 69 -0.63 -1.81 -9.88
C GLY A 69 -0.74 -0.29 -10.05
N HIS A 70 0.29 0.40 -10.56
CA HIS A 70 0.23 1.84 -10.81
C HIS A 70 -0.71 2.15 -11.99
N ASP A 71 -1.38 3.29 -11.91
CA ASP A 71 -2.44 3.69 -12.83
C ASP A 71 -3.58 2.65 -12.91
N ASN A 72 -4.63 2.93 -13.65
CA ASN A 72 -5.70 1.95 -13.80
C ASN A 72 -5.28 0.80 -14.73
N ILE A 73 -4.76 1.15 -15.91
CA ILE A 73 -4.20 0.22 -16.90
C ILE A 73 -2.90 0.82 -17.41
N CYS A 74 -1.83 0.05 -17.37
CA CYS A 74 -0.54 0.45 -17.91
C CYS A 74 0.17 -0.68 -18.61
N THR A 75 1.18 -0.35 -19.41
CA THR A 75 2.09 -1.31 -20.02
C THR A 75 3.44 -1.20 -19.36
N ILE A 76 3.90 -2.28 -18.75
CA ILE A 76 5.18 -2.35 -18.03
C ILE A 76 6.13 -3.22 -18.84
N GLY A 77 7.34 -2.73 -19.08
CA GLY A 77 8.39 -3.53 -19.72
C GLY A 77 8.85 -4.66 -18.79
N SER A 78 9.14 -5.83 -19.37
CA SER A 78 9.71 -6.97 -18.67
C SER A 78 10.89 -7.53 -19.45
N GLU A 79 11.58 -8.52 -18.88
CA GLU A 79 12.67 -9.22 -19.57
C GLU A 79 12.18 -9.93 -20.83
N ASP A 80 10.94 -10.45 -20.79
CA ASP A 80 10.30 -11.20 -21.89
C ASP A 80 9.44 -10.32 -22.82
N GLY A 81 9.57 -8.98 -22.74
CA GLY A 81 8.77 -8.06 -23.56
C GLY A 81 8.00 -7.03 -22.72
N ALA A 82 6.70 -6.89 -22.97
CA ALA A 82 5.85 -5.95 -22.25
C ALA A 82 4.59 -6.64 -21.73
N ARG A 83 4.18 -6.30 -20.51
CA ARG A 83 2.98 -6.84 -19.87
C ARG A 83 1.95 -5.74 -19.62
N ARG A 84 0.68 -6.03 -19.90
CA ARG A 84 -0.43 -5.16 -19.55
C ARG A 84 -0.78 -5.40 -18.08
N LEU A 85 -0.65 -4.37 -17.26
CA LEU A 85 -0.80 -4.37 -15.82
C LEU A 85 -1.58 -3.11 -15.35
N GLY A 86 -1.33 -2.63 -14.16
CA GLY A 86 -2.08 -1.58 -13.50
C GLY A 86 -3.07 -2.14 -12.50
N ALA A 87 -3.80 -1.31 -11.81
CA ALA A 87 -4.77 -1.71 -10.79
C ALA A 87 -5.84 -2.69 -11.33
N ALA A 88 -6.12 -2.63 -12.65
CA ALA A 88 -7.08 -3.49 -13.32
C ALA A 88 -6.62 -4.95 -13.43
N PHE A 89 -5.31 -5.21 -13.49
CA PHE A 89 -4.75 -6.56 -13.71
C PHE A 89 -3.83 -7.02 -12.58
N GLU A 90 -3.71 -6.21 -11.53
CA GLU A 90 -2.85 -6.51 -10.40
C GLU A 90 -3.39 -7.69 -9.59
N ILE A 91 -2.51 -8.65 -9.31
CA ILE A 91 -2.63 -9.59 -8.19
C ILE A 91 -1.86 -8.98 -7.03
N VAL A 92 -2.53 -8.72 -5.90
CA VAL A 92 -1.92 -7.95 -4.81
C VAL A 92 -0.75 -8.69 -4.16
N ASP A 93 -0.79 -10.02 -4.11
CA ASP A 93 0.30 -10.86 -3.59
C ASP A 93 1.64 -10.58 -4.29
N ASP A 94 1.62 -10.29 -5.57
CA ASP A 94 2.84 -10.00 -6.35
C ASP A 94 3.54 -8.69 -5.92
N CYS A 95 2.92 -7.88 -5.05
CA CYS A 95 3.55 -6.69 -4.48
C CYS A 95 4.85 -7.01 -3.72
N ARG A 96 5.02 -8.26 -3.25
CA ARG A 96 6.25 -8.73 -2.60
C ARG A 96 7.43 -8.64 -3.56
N HIS A 97 7.26 -9.00 -4.83
CA HIS A 97 8.28 -8.85 -5.85
C HIS A 97 8.62 -7.39 -6.12
N ASP A 98 7.61 -6.50 -6.15
CA ASP A 98 7.84 -5.08 -6.36
C ASP A 98 8.66 -4.49 -5.21
N ILE A 99 8.27 -4.78 -3.97
CA ILE A 99 8.95 -4.31 -2.75
C ILE A 99 10.38 -4.87 -2.69
N ALA A 100 10.57 -6.18 -2.94
CA ALA A 100 11.89 -6.78 -2.97
C ALA A 100 12.80 -6.13 -4.02
N GLY A 101 12.29 -5.82 -5.22
CA GLY A 101 13.02 -5.11 -6.26
C GLY A 101 13.48 -3.72 -5.82
N TRP A 102 12.61 -2.96 -5.13
CA TRP A 102 12.94 -1.64 -4.64
C TRP A 102 13.91 -1.67 -3.46
N VAL A 103 13.76 -2.62 -2.52
CA VAL A 103 14.70 -2.82 -1.41
C VAL A 103 16.10 -3.24 -1.93
N LYS A 104 16.14 -4.12 -2.93
CA LYS A 104 17.40 -4.49 -3.60
C LYS A 104 18.09 -3.29 -4.24
N LEU A 105 17.32 -2.39 -4.90
CA LEU A 105 17.89 -1.16 -5.44
C LEU A 105 18.45 -0.27 -4.33
N ALA A 106 17.75 -0.11 -3.21
CA ALA A 106 18.21 0.65 -2.06
C ALA A 106 19.54 0.12 -1.55
N SER A 107 19.65 -1.19 -1.32
CA SER A 107 20.89 -1.85 -0.88
C SER A 107 22.04 -1.65 -1.88
N SER A 108 21.77 -1.74 -3.18
CA SER A 108 22.79 -1.52 -4.24
C SER A 108 23.30 -0.08 -4.30
N ARG A 109 22.56 0.87 -3.73
CA ARG A 109 22.91 2.29 -3.60
C ARG A 109 23.59 2.63 -2.27
N GLY A 110 23.80 1.64 -1.40
CA GLY A 110 24.49 1.79 -0.13
C GLY A 110 23.60 2.08 1.08
N TYR A 111 22.27 2.16 0.90
CA TYR A 111 21.35 2.31 2.04
C TYR A 111 21.34 1.02 2.87
N GLN A 112 21.62 1.16 4.15
CA GLN A 112 21.64 0.04 5.10
C GLN A 112 20.29 -0.15 5.79
N ASP A 113 19.50 0.93 5.86
CA ASP A 113 18.29 1.03 6.64
C ASP A 113 17.14 1.48 5.74
N VAL A 114 16.16 0.61 5.50
CA VAL A 114 15.01 0.87 4.63
C VAL A 114 13.74 0.97 5.47
N ILE A 115 12.99 2.03 5.24
CA ILE A 115 11.67 2.24 5.81
C ILE A 115 10.64 2.06 4.69
N LEU A 116 9.66 1.19 4.88
CA LEU A 116 8.54 1.07 3.95
C LEU A 116 7.39 1.97 4.41
N LEU A 117 6.97 2.88 3.55
CA LEU A 117 5.82 3.75 3.78
C LEU A 117 4.78 3.51 2.69
N GLY A 118 3.55 3.25 3.06
CA GLY A 118 2.46 3.08 2.10
C GLY A 118 1.23 3.91 2.46
N HIS A 119 0.43 4.26 1.46
CA HIS A 119 -0.89 4.88 1.63
C HIS A 119 -1.97 4.01 1.01
N SER A 120 -3.12 3.86 1.70
CA SER A 120 -4.27 3.12 1.19
C SER A 120 -3.87 1.67 0.83
N LEU A 121 -4.11 1.20 -0.39
CA LEU A 121 -3.67 -0.13 -0.83
C LEU A 121 -2.14 -0.30 -0.71
N GLY A 122 -1.35 0.76 -0.87
CA GLY A 122 0.10 0.73 -0.63
C GLY A 122 0.44 0.44 0.83
N ALA A 123 -0.36 0.95 1.77
CA ALA A 123 -0.21 0.65 3.20
C ALA A 123 -0.52 -0.82 3.52
N LEU A 124 -1.56 -1.37 2.91
CA LEU A 124 -1.85 -2.80 3.01
C LEU A 124 -0.70 -3.64 2.44
N LYS A 125 -0.15 -3.26 1.27
CA LYS A 125 0.97 -3.96 0.61
C LYS A 125 2.23 -4.02 1.48
N VAL A 126 2.60 -2.93 2.14
CA VAL A 126 3.80 -2.94 3.02
C VAL A 126 3.60 -3.82 4.24
N ILE A 127 2.41 -3.82 4.87
CA ILE A 127 2.07 -4.73 5.96
C ILE A 127 2.08 -6.17 5.46
N TYR A 128 1.36 -6.45 4.37
CA TYR A 128 1.24 -7.80 3.78
C TYR A 128 2.60 -8.40 3.43
N SER A 129 3.43 -7.64 2.72
CA SER A 129 4.77 -8.08 2.34
C SER A 129 5.60 -8.46 3.57
N GLN A 130 5.63 -7.62 4.60
CA GLN A 130 6.49 -7.86 5.77
C GLN A 130 5.90 -8.91 6.74
N ALA A 131 4.61 -9.19 6.68
CA ALA A 131 4.00 -10.28 7.43
C ALA A 131 4.30 -11.66 6.80
N HIS A 132 4.35 -11.75 5.46
CA HIS A 132 4.48 -13.02 4.74
C HIS A 132 5.90 -13.30 4.25
N GLU A 133 6.65 -12.27 3.90
CA GLU A 133 8.02 -12.37 3.38
C GLU A 133 8.85 -11.19 3.89
N PRO A 134 9.21 -11.19 5.20
CA PRO A 134 9.96 -10.10 5.79
C PRO A 134 11.35 -9.98 5.17
N LEU A 135 11.77 -8.73 4.92
CA LEU A 135 13.08 -8.39 4.39
C LEU A 135 13.93 -7.80 5.51
N ASP A 136 15.11 -8.37 5.76
CA ASP A 136 16.00 -7.98 6.88
C ASP A 136 16.42 -6.50 6.85
N GLN A 137 16.49 -5.90 5.65
CA GLN A 137 16.82 -4.48 5.49
C GLN A 137 15.69 -3.53 5.88
N VAL A 138 14.47 -4.04 6.09
CA VAL A 138 13.33 -3.21 6.47
C VAL A 138 13.29 -3.01 7.97
N SER A 139 13.72 -1.84 8.41
CA SER A 139 13.83 -1.47 9.83
C SER A 139 12.54 -0.94 10.44
N ALA A 140 11.65 -0.37 9.62
CA ALA A 140 10.37 0.18 10.09
C ALA A 140 9.33 0.22 8.96
N ILE A 141 8.05 0.26 9.37
CA ILE A 141 6.90 0.32 8.47
C ILE A 141 6.00 1.49 8.88
N VAL A 142 5.55 2.27 7.91
CA VAL A 142 4.53 3.30 8.09
C VAL A 142 3.35 3.00 7.17
N ALA A 143 2.21 2.67 7.76
CA ALA A 143 0.98 2.31 7.05
C ALA A 143 -0.06 3.42 7.23
N ILE A 144 -0.27 4.23 6.20
CA ILE A 144 -1.20 5.36 6.22
C ILE A 144 -2.53 4.90 5.61
N SER A 145 -3.58 4.87 6.43
CA SER A 145 -4.94 4.47 6.03
C SER A 145 -4.99 3.12 5.30
N PRO A 146 -4.42 2.02 5.87
CA PRO A 146 -4.54 0.70 5.25
C PRO A 146 -6.00 0.24 5.26
N PRO A 147 -6.55 -0.23 4.11
CA PRO A 147 -7.91 -0.77 4.08
C PRO A 147 -7.97 -2.20 4.61
N ARG A 148 -9.08 -2.57 5.24
CA ARG A 148 -9.46 -3.95 5.47
C ARG A 148 -10.17 -4.50 4.23
N LEU A 149 -9.53 -5.39 3.50
CA LEU A 149 -10.14 -6.07 2.36
C LEU A 149 -10.66 -7.44 2.81
N SER A 150 -11.88 -7.46 3.33
CA SER A 150 -12.53 -8.65 3.87
C SER A 150 -13.84 -8.92 3.13
N CYS A 151 -13.90 -10.06 2.46
CA CYS A 151 -15.11 -10.53 1.78
C CYS A 151 -16.28 -10.64 2.76
N GLN A 152 -16.04 -11.19 3.97
CA GLN A 152 -17.06 -11.33 4.99
C GLN A 152 -17.59 -9.96 5.43
N ALA A 153 -16.72 -9.00 5.75
CA ALA A 153 -17.16 -7.67 6.14
C ALA A 153 -17.96 -6.97 5.03
N PHE A 154 -17.56 -7.17 3.77
CA PHE A 154 -18.28 -6.61 2.62
C PHE A 154 -19.66 -7.25 2.41
N MET A 155 -19.82 -8.55 2.71
CA MET A 155 -21.13 -9.22 2.68
C MET A 155 -22.07 -8.74 3.79
N GLU A 156 -21.55 -8.29 4.90
CA GLU A 156 -22.30 -7.77 6.04
C GLU A 156 -22.65 -6.27 5.91
N ALA A 157 -22.08 -5.57 4.91
CA ALA A 157 -22.34 -4.16 4.67
C ALA A 157 -23.74 -3.89 4.13
N GLU A 158 -24.30 -2.70 4.41
CA GLU A 158 -25.60 -2.26 3.85
C GLU A 158 -25.60 -2.25 2.31
N THR A 159 -24.41 -2.06 1.70
CA THR A 159 -24.19 -2.09 0.24
C THR A 159 -23.80 -3.47 -0.29
N SER A 160 -24.01 -4.53 0.48
CA SER A 160 -23.60 -5.90 0.14
C SER A 160 -24.18 -6.40 -1.19
N SER A 161 -25.35 -5.94 -1.60
CA SER A 161 -25.96 -6.32 -2.89
C SER A 161 -25.05 -5.96 -4.10
N LEU A 162 -24.43 -4.78 -4.09
CA LEU A 162 -23.50 -4.36 -5.13
C LEU A 162 -22.20 -5.19 -5.12
N PHE A 163 -21.76 -5.56 -3.92
CA PHE A 163 -20.59 -6.44 -3.75
C PHE A 163 -20.89 -7.83 -4.28
N LEU A 164 -22.01 -8.43 -3.86
CA LEU A 164 -22.41 -9.78 -4.28
C LEU A 164 -22.64 -9.88 -5.79
N GLU A 165 -23.25 -8.86 -6.41
CA GLU A 165 -23.39 -8.78 -7.87
C GLU A 165 -22.01 -8.81 -8.58
N SER A 166 -21.08 -8.00 -8.09
CA SER A 166 -19.73 -7.93 -8.66
C SER A 166 -18.95 -9.24 -8.45
N LEU A 167 -19.10 -9.85 -7.28
CA LEU A 167 -18.46 -11.12 -6.93
C LEU A 167 -18.96 -12.27 -7.83
N GLU A 168 -20.28 -12.35 -8.03
CA GLU A 168 -20.90 -13.36 -8.88
C GLU A 168 -20.49 -13.18 -10.34
N ARG A 169 -20.51 -11.95 -10.85
CA ARG A 169 -20.05 -11.61 -12.21
C ARG A 169 -18.59 -12.02 -12.42
N ALA A 170 -17.73 -11.74 -11.45
CA ALA A 170 -16.33 -12.13 -11.53
C ALA A 170 -16.15 -13.66 -11.55
N ARG A 171 -16.89 -14.40 -10.71
CA ARG A 171 -16.89 -15.87 -10.70
C ARG A 171 -17.29 -16.44 -12.04
N GLN A 172 -18.41 -15.99 -12.59
CA GLN A 172 -18.91 -16.47 -13.89
C GLN A 172 -17.87 -16.26 -15.01
N ARG A 173 -17.18 -15.11 -15.03
CA ARG A 173 -16.13 -14.86 -16.02
C ARG A 173 -14.93 -15.80 -15.85
N VAL A 174 -14.50 -16.02 -14.62
CA VAL A 174 -13.38 -16.93 -14.35
C VAL A 174 -13.75 -18.37 -14.71
N ASP A 175 -14.95 -18.83 -14.36
CA ASP A 175 -15.45 -20.19 -14.69
C ASP A 175 -15.57 -20.43 -16.21
N GLN A 176 -15.80 -19.37 -16.97
CA GLN A 176 -15.82 -19.37 -18.44
C GLN A 176 -14.43 -19.26 -19.08
N GLY A 177 -13.35 -19.23 -18.30
CA GLY A 177 -11.99 -19.02 -18.81
C GLY A 177 -11.67 -17.56 -19.20
N GLN A 178 -12.52 -16.61 -18.83
CA GLN A 178 -12.44 -15.18 -19.17
C GLN A 178 -11.91 -14.35 -17.99
N GLY A 179 -11.05 -14.90 -17.17
CA GLY A 179 -10.56 -14.24 -15.95
C GLY A 179 -9.84 -12.91 -16.17
N GLU A 180 -9.25 -12.72 -17.35
CA GLU A 180 -8.55 -11.47 -17.72
C GLU A 180 -9.49 -10.41 -18.34
N GLU A 181 -10.79 -10.72 -18.54
CA GLU A 181 -11.75 -9.71 -18.99
C GLU A 181 -12.02 -8.68 -17.90
N LEU A 182 -12.14 -7.42 -18.33
CA LEU A 182 -12.47 -6.32 -17.46
C LEU A 182 -13.96 -6.31 -17.12
N ILE A 183 -14.23 -6.15 -15.85
CA ILE A 183 -15.56 -5.87 -15.32
C ILE A 183 -15.57 -4.49 -14.68
N GLU A 184 -16.66 -3.76 -14.87
CA GLU A 184 -16.90 -2.51 -14.14
C GLU A 184 -17.52 -2.82 -12.79
N ILE A 185 -16.90 -2.33 -11.71
CA ILE A 185 -17.39 -2.50 -10.35
C ILE A 185 -17.70 -1.14 -9.74
N ARG A 186 -18.63 -1.13 -8.78
CA ARG A 186 -18.99 0.06 -8.00
C ARG A 186 -18.62 -0.06 -6.53
N PHE A 187 -18.41 -1.27 -6.06
CA PHE A 187 -18.06 -1.56 -4.67
C PHE A 187 -16.79 -2.45 -4.60
N PRO A 188 -15.87 -2.19 -3.65
CA PRO A 188 -15.88 -1.15 -2.60
C PRO A 188 -15.59 0.28 -3.11
N LEU A 189 -15.14 0.42 -4.33
CA LEU A 189 -14.94 1.69 -5.04
C LEU A 189 -15.17 1.48 -6.54
N PRO A 190 -15.57 2.54 -7.28
CA PRO A 190 -15.72 2.46 -8.73
C PRO A 190 -14.37 2.18 -9.40
N LEU A 191 -14.27 1.09 -10.15
CA LEU A 191 -13.04 0.67 -10.83
C LEU A 191 -13.38 -0.27 -12.00
N GLN A 192 -12.55 -0.27 -13.04
CA GLN A 192 -12.45 -1.37 -14.00
C GLN A 192 -11.35 -2.32 -13.56
N ILE A 193 -11.68 -3.59 -13.39
CA ILE A 193 -10.76 -4.61 -12.89
C ILE A 193 -10.99 -5.93 -13.62
N SER A 194 -9.96 -6.74 -13.83
CA SER A 194 -10.14 -8.08 -14.37
C SER A 194 -10.92 -8.96 -13.38
N ALA A 195 -11.71 -9.87 -13.91
CA ALA A 195 -12.52 -10.77 -13.07
C ALA A 195 -11.64 -11.55 -12.09
N ARG A 196 -10.47 -12.04 -12.55
CA ARG A 196 -9.49 -12.71 -11.70
C ARG A 196 -8.91 -11.77 -10.61
N GLY A 197 -8.54 -10.55 -10.99
CA GLY A 197 -8.03 -9.54 -10.05
C GLY A 197 -9.05 -9.15 -8.99
N TYR A 198 -10.35 -9.11 -9.37
CA TYR A 198 -11.43 -8.88 -8.42
C TYR A 198 -11.56 -10.01 -7.39
N LEU A 199 -11.57 -11.27 -7.86
CA LEU A 199 -11.64 -12.42 -6.96
C LEU A 199 -10.40 -12.57 -6.07
N ASP A 200 -9.20 -12.27 -6.60
CA ASP A 200 -7.98 -12.25 -5.79
C ASP A 200 -8.10 -11.21 -4.66
N LYS A 201 -8.51 -9.99 -5.02
CA LYS A 201 -8.51 -8.85 -4.09
C LYS A 201 -9.64 -8.87 -3.07
N TYR A 202 -10.83 -9.32 -3.48
CA TYR A 202 -12.07 -9.18 -2.69
C TYR A 202 -12.81 -10.51 -2.49
N GLY A 203 -12.29 -11.61 -3.00
CA GLY A 203 -12.93 -12.92 -2.92
C GLY A 203 -12.87 -13.54 -1.52
N PRO A 204 -13.52 -14.71 -1.35
CA PRO A 204 -13.75 -15.35 -0.05
C PRO A 204 -12.49 -15.90 0.63
N GLY A 205 -11.33 -15.81 -0.03
CA GLY A 205 -10.06 -16.29 0.54
C GLY A 205 -9.50 -15.42 1.67
N GLU A 206 -10.11 -14.27 1.98
CA GLU A 206 -9.70 -13.32 3.03
C GLU A 206 -8.21 -12.92 2.98
N ARG A 207 -7.56 -13.14 1.84
CA ARG A 207 -6.10 -13.06 1.68
C ARG A 207 -5.52 -11.72 2.10
N TYR A 208 -6.29 -10.65 1.90
CA TYR A 208 -5.85 -9.28 2.18
C TYR A 208 -6.66 -8.63 3.32
N ASN A 209 -7.31 -9.44 4.15
CA ASN A 209 -7.85 -8.99 5.42
C ASN A 209 -6.70 -8.77 6.39
N LEU A 210 -6.27 -7.53 6.56
CA LEU A 210 -5.08 -7.20 7.34
C LEU A 210 -5.14 -7.69 8.80
N LEU A 211 -6.34 -7.91 9.35
CA LEU A 211 -6.51 -8.41 10.72
C LEU A 211 -5.99 -9.84 10.90
N GLU A 212 -5.92 -10.64 9.81
CA GLU A 212 -5.44 -12.02 9.84
C GLU A 212 -3.90 -12.13 9.95
N PHE A 213 -3.17 -11.06 9.61
CA PHE A 213 -1.71 -11.12 9.55
C PHE A 213 -0.96 -9.95 10.21
N ILE A 214 -1.63 -8.87 10.60
CA ILE A 214 -0.96 -7.71 11.19
C ILE A 214 -0.21 -8.03 12.49
N SER A 215 -0.69 -9.02 13.26
CA SER A 215 -0.01 -9.51 14.48
C SER A 215 1.32 -10.23 14.20
N GLN A 216 1.60 -10.60 12.95
CA GLN A 216 2.83 -11.26 12.53
C GLN A 216 3.98 -10.27 12.30
N ILE A 217 3.70 -8.97 12.21
CA ILE A 217 4.72 -7.94 12.03
C ILE A 217 5.68 -7.93 13.22
N ARG A 218 6.98 -7.87 12.92
CA ARG A 218 8.07 -7.85 13.91
C ARG A 218 8.86 -6.54 13.90
N SER A 219 8.86 -5.83 12.77
CA SER A 219 9.48 -4.50 12.66
C SER A 219 8.60 -3.43 13.30
N PRO A 220 9.16 -2.35 13.87
CA PRO A 220 8.40 -1.18 14.30
C PRO A 220 7.38 -0.76 13.25
N LEU A 221 6.11 -0.59 13.67
CA LEU A 221 5.00 -0.28 12.77
C LEU A 221 4.22 0.93 13.30
N LEU A 222 4.09 1.96 12.47
CA LEU A 222 3.12 3.03 12.68
C LEU A 222 1.93 2.82 11.74
N VAL A 223 0.73 2.72 12.29
CA VAL A 223 -0.52 2.75 11.51
C VAL A 223 -1.22 4.07 11.78
N THR A 224 -1.61 4.80 10.73
CA THR A 224 -2.38 6.04 10.90
C THR A 224 -3.69 5.99 10.16
N PHE A 225 -4.70 6.66 10.71
CA PHE A 225 -6.00 6.87 10.08
C PHE A 225 -6.44 8.32 10.20
N GLY A 226 -7.29 8.78 9.28
CA GLY A 226 -8.06 9.99 9.48
C GLY A 226 -9.34 9.70 10.27
N SER A 227 -9.73 10.55 11.24
CA SER A 227 -10.93 10.29 12.05
C SER A 227 -12.20 10.21 11.19
N LEU A 228 -12.31 11.02 10.14
CA LEU A 228 -13.49 11.02 9.27
C LEU A 228 -13.61 9.73 8.44
N GLU A 229 -12.50 9.06 8.11
CA GLU A 229 -12.57 7.80 7.37
C GLU A 229 -12.97 6.61 8.25
N VAL A 230 -12.57 6.60 9.52
CA VAL A 230 -12.94 5.53 10.46
C VAL A 230 -14.33 5.70 11.05
N GLU A 231 -14.80 6.95 11.18
CA GLU A 231 -16.14 7.28 11.70
C GLU A 231 -17.24 7.23 10.62
N ARG A 232 -16.93 7.67 9.40
CA ARG A 232 -17.89 7.91 8.32
C ARG A 232 -17.48 7.34 6.97
N GLY A 233 -16.34 6.67 6.92
CA GLY A 233 -15.79 6.07 5.71
C GLY A 233 -16.50 4.77 5.32
N SER A 234 -15.96 4.12 4.30
CA SER A 234 -16.45 2.82 3.87
C SER A 234 -16.17 1.74 4.91
N ILE A 235 -16.88 0.62 4.80
CA ILE A 235 -16.69 -0.57 5.64
C ILE A 235 -15.22 -1.06 5.67
N ALA A 236 -14.41 -0.70 4.66
CA ALA A 236 -12.99 -1.02 4.63
C ALA A 236 -12.16 -0.29 5.69
N PHE A 237 -12.70 0.77 6.33
CA PHE A 237 -12.01 1.58 7.33
C PHE A 237 -12.77 1.70 8.66
N ALA A 238 -14.09 1.49 8.64
CA ALA A 238 -14.94 1.67 9.81
C ALA A 238 -14.47 0.79 10.99
N GLY A 239 -14.22 1.41 12.15
CA GLY A 239 -13.80 0.73 13.39
C GLY A 239 -12.46 0.00 13.31
N LEU A 240 -11.64 0.29 12.30
CA LEU A 240 -10.41 -0.47 12.04
C LEU A 240 -9.30 -0.23 13.08
N PRO A 241 -9.12 0.97 13.67
CA PRO A 241 -8.16 1.15 14.77
C PRO A 241 -8.41 0.19 15.93
N GLU A 242 -9.65 0.08 16.40
CA GLU A 242 -10.07 -0.80 17.50
C GLU A 242 -9.94 -2.28 17.10
N ALA A 243 -10.30 -2.62 15.86
CA ALA A 243 -10.18 -3.98 15.34
C ALA A 243 -8.71 -4.43 15.28
N ILE A 244 -7.77 -3.56 14.90
CA ILE A 244 -6.33 -3.85 14.93
C ILE A 244 -5.84 -4.03 16.37
N GLN A 245 -6.23 -3.17 17.30
CA GLN A 245 -5.89 -3.32 18.72
C GLN A 245 -6.36 -4.67 19.26
N HIS A 246 -7.58 -5.06 18.91
CA HIS A 246 -8.12 -6.37 19.30
C HIS A 246 -7.33 -7.53 18.68
N ALA A 247 -7.06 -7.50 17.38
CA ALA A 247 -6.34 -8.55 16.66
C ALA A 247 -4.90 -8.74 17.16
N THR A 248 -4.29 -7.69 17.73
CA THR A 248 -2.91 -7.71 18.24
C THR A 248 -2.81 -7.89 19.75
N SER A 249 -3.92 -7.84 20.48
CA SER A 249 -3.96 -7.91 21.95
C SER A 249 -3.38 -9.23 22.50
N GLY A 250 -3.47 -10.32 21.76
CA GLY A 250 -2.91 -11.63 22.09
C GLY A 250 -1.43 -11.80 21.74
N THR A 251 -0.76 -10.77 21.21
CA THR A 251 0.64 -10.84 20.77
C THR A 251 1.53 -9.99 21.69
N PRO A 252 2.15 -10.59 22.74
CA PRO A 252 3.01 -9.85 23.65
C PRO A 252 4.18 -9.19 22.91
N GLY A 253 4.38 -7.89 23.17
CA GLY A 253 5.47 -7.12 22.54
C GLY A 253 5.27 -6.81 21.05
N TRP A 254 4.03 -6.88 20.55
CA TRP A 254 3.75 -6.41 19.19
C TRP A 254 4.25 -4.96 19.01
N PRO A 255 5.08 -4.69 17.98
CA PRO A 255 5.83 -3.43 17.89
C PRO A 255 5.04 -2.31 17.21
N GLY A 256 3.72 -2.45 17.08
CA GLY A 256 2.88 -1.48 16.41
C GLY A 256 2.35 -0.37 17.31
N SER A 257 2.17 0.81 16.72
CA SER A 257 1.42 1.93 17.29
C SER A 257 0.34 2.39 16.31
N ILE A 258 -0.79 2.89 16.83
CA ILE A 258 -1.92 3.36 16.03
C ILE A 258 -2.20 4.81 16.40
N ASP A 259 -2.27 5.68 15.40
CA ASP A 259 -2.59 7.10 15.55
C ASP A 259 -3.79 7.49 14.68
N VAL A 260 -4.67 8.35 15.22
CA VAL A 260 -5.83 8.87 14.48
C VAL A 260 -5.71 10.39 14.35
N VAL A 261 -5.57 10.87 13.13
CA VAL A 261 -5.47 12.31 12.83
C VAL A 261 -6.88 12.91 12.82
N GLN A 262 -7.20 13.66 13.87
CA GLN A 262 -8.51 14.27 14.05
C GLN A 262 -8.84 15.26 12.94
N GLY A 263 -10.06 15.14 12.37
CA GLY A 263 -10.59 15.92 11.25
C GLY A 263 -10.10 15.51 9.88
N ALA A 264 -9.17 14.57 9.78
CA ALA A 264 -8.65 14.11 8.49
C ALA A 264 -9.57 13.06 7.85
N GLY A 265 -9.72 13.14 6.51
CA GLY A 265 -10.25 12.06 5.68
C GLY A 265 -9.12 11.25 5.05
N HIS A 266 -9.47 10.29 4.19
CA HIS A 266 -8.57 9.33 3.56
C HIS A 266 -7.35 9.94 2.84
N HIS A 267 -7.48 11.12 2.24
CA HIS A 267 -6.40 11.80 1.51
C HIS A 267 -5.68 12.88 2.31
N TYR A 268 -6.06 13.11 3.57
CA TYR A 268 -5.46 14.11 4.47
C TYR A 268 -5.33 15.51 3.85
N SER A 269 -6.26 15.91 2.98
CA SER A 269 -6.12 17.12 2.14
C SER A 269 -5.76 18.36 2.94
N ASP A 270 -6.41 18.61 4.09
CA ASP A 270 -6.16 19.76 4.97
C ASP A 270 -5.28 19.42 6.19
N HIS A 271 -4.76 18.19 6.25
CA HIS A 271 -4.01 17.68 7.42
C HIS A 271 -2.64 17.10 7.04
N ARG A 272 -2.14 17.35 5.82
CA ARG A 272 -0.87 16.80 5.32
C ARG A 272 0.33 17.22 6.15
N GLU A 273 0.36 18.47 6.60
CA GLU A 273 1.43 18.98 7.46
C GLU A 273 1.42 18.25 8.82
N LYS A 274 0.24 18.07 9.42
CA LYS A 274 0.08 17.33 10.69
C LYS A 274 0.53 15.87 10.53
N LEU A 275 0.12 15.21 9.45
CA LEU A 275 0.56 13.85 9.15
C LEU A 275 2.07 13.78 8.93
N GLY A 276 2.64 14.70 8.15
CA GLY A 276 4.09 14.76 7.90
C GLY A 276 4.91 14.94 9.18
N LYS A 277 4.45 15.81 10.10
CA LYS A 277 5.08 15.98 11.42
C LYS A 277 4.98 14.71 12.28
N LEU A 278 3.80 14.06 12.29
CA LEU A 278 3.58 12.82 13.04
C LEU A 278 4.52 11.73 12.55
N VAL A 279 4.50 11.44 11.25
CA VAL A 279 5.35 10.40 10.64
C VAL A 279 6.84 10.74 10.81
N GLY A 280 7.23 11.98 10.53
CA GLY A 280 8.62 12.42 10.65
C GLY A 280 9.15 12.30 12.08
N ASN A 281 8.37 12.71 13.08
CA ASN A 281 8.75 12.58 14.49
C ASN A 281 8.89 11.11 14.90
N TRP A 282 7.92 10.26 14.52
CA TRP A 282 7.96 8.84 14.84
C TRP A 282 9.18 8.13 14.24
N LEU A 283 9.60 8.51 13.03
CA LEU A 283 10.78 7.93 12.35
C LEU A 283 12.11 8.45 12.92
N THR A 284 12.12 9.55 13.64
CA THR A 284 13.34 10.16 14.21
C THR A 284 13.39 10.12 15.75
N SER A 285 12.40 9.49 16.38
CA SER A 285 12.44 9.15 17.82
C SER A 285 13.20 7.84 18.03
#